data_ab1fa7163b954f85fd75f06300674fbd
#
_entry.id   ab1fa7163b954f85fd75f06300674fbd
#
_cell.length_a   1.000
_cell.length_b   1.000
_cell.length_c   1.000
_cell.angle_alpha   90.00
_cell.angle_beta   90.00
_cell.angle_gamma   90.00
#
_symmetry.space_group_name_H-M   'P 1'
#
loop_
_entity.id
_entity.type
_entity.pdbx_description
1 polymer ?
#
loop_
_entity_poly.entity_id
_entity_poly.type
_entity_poly.pdbx_seq_one_letter_code
_entity_poly.pdbx_strand_id
1 'polypeptide(L)'
;IKTLNDLDKVPVFSKKDLMASVERSPPLGDYHGLAGQPHRAILHTTSGTTGAPQPLFFGPRDREIQNILLARAYLLQGLQPDDVVHSVYGFGMVNGGHHIREAILHYTQALLLPAGTGAETRSRLQVDLIHRFGATVLVGFSDFLRKLARVAKEAGLEPGRDLKVRMICGHLDHTSRVELSDLWGGADT
;
A
#
# COMPACT_ATOMS: atom_id res chain seq x y z
N ILE A 1 -3.40 -24.70 20.78
CA ILE A 1 -3.09 -25.32 19.48
C ILE A 1 -1.68 -25.85 19.54
N LYS A 2 -1.51 -27.15 19.36
CA LYS A 2 -0.19 -27.80 19.37
C LYS A 2 0.20 -28.36 18.00
N THR A 3 -0.75 -28.69 17.18
CA THR A 3 -0.58 -29.28 15.86
C THR A 3 -1.52 -28.60 14.83
N LEU A 4 -1.29 -28.82 13.53
CA LEU A 4 -2.19 -28.35 12.46
C LEU A 4 -3.61 -28.93 12.60
N ASN A 5 -3.74 -30.14 13.16
CA ASN A 5 -5.06 -30.77 13.40
C ASN A 5 -5.88 -30.04 14.48
N ASP A 6 -5.28 -29.12 15.21
CA ASP A 6 -6.00 -28.32 16.21
C ASP A 6 -6.62 -27.05 15.59
N LEU A 7 -6.41 -26.77 14.30
CA LEU A 7 -6.95 -25.57 13.64
C LEU A 7 -8.48 -25.56 13.66
N ASP A 8 -9.14 -26.72 13.55
CA ASP A 8 -10.59 -26.85 13.62
C ASP A 8 -11.19 -26.42 14.98
N LYS A 9 -10.34 -26.32 16.02
CA LYS A 9 -10.73 -25.87 17.36
C LYS A 9 -10.67 -24.35 17.52
N VAL A 10 -10.11 -23.64 16.53
CA VAL A 10 -10.01 -22.18 16.55
C VAL A 10 -11.34 -21.58 16.10
N PRO A 11 -12.00 -20.75 16.91
CA PRO A 11 -13.23 -20.10 16.49
C PRO A 11 -12.96 -19.17 15.31
N VAL A 12 -13.88 -19.19 14.34
CA VAL A 12 -13.84 -18.29 13.19
C VAL A 12 -14.37 -16.92 13.60
N PHE A 13 -13.60 -15.89 13.32
CA PHE A 13 -14.01 -14.50 13.53
C PHE A 13 -14.57 -13.88 12.27
N SER A 14 -15.63 -13.09 12.44
CA SER A 14 -16.14 -12.20 11.41
C SER A 14 -15.87 -10.73 11.76
N LYS A 15 -16.03 -9.84 10.77
CA LYS A 15 -15.98 -8.39 11.01
C LYS A 15 -17.05 -7.95 12.02
N LYS A 16 -18.22 -8.61 12.06
CA LYS A 16 -19.28 -8.32 13.03
C LYS A 16 -18.85 -8.58 14.46
N ASP A 17 -18.11 -9.69 14.70
CA ASP A 17 -17.60 -10.03 16.04
C ASP A 17 -16.60 -8.99 16.53
N LEU A 18 -15.73 -8.51 15.63
CA LEU A 18 -14.77 -7.46 15.96
C LEU A 18 -15.47 -6.14 16.29
N MET A 19 -16.46 -5.73 15.50
CA MET A 19 -17.21 -4.50 15.76
C MET A 19 -18.04 -4.58 17.03
N ALA A 20 -18.69 -5.71 17.29
CA ALA A 20 -19.42 -5.95 18.54
C ALA A 20 -18.49 -5.93 19.76
N SER A 21 -17.25 -6.36 19.61
CA SER A 21 -16.21 -6.23 20.64
C SER A 21 -15.89 -4.75 20.94
N VAL A 22 -15.75 -3.92 19.93
CA VAL A 22 -15.51 -2.48 20.09
C VAL A 22 -16.70 -1.79 20.80
N GLU A 23 -17.93 -2.20 20.51
CA GLU A 23 -19.12 -1.67 21.18
C GLU A 23 -19.16 -2.06 22.67
N ARG A 24 -18.74 -3.29 23.02
CA ARG A 24 -18.69 -3.74 24.42
C ARG A 24 -17.56 -3.11 25.23
N SER A 25 -16.42 -2.91 24.59
CA SER A 25 -15.18 -2.44 25.25
C SER A 25 -14.55 -1.28 24.44
N PRO A 26 -15.22 -0.12 24.39
CA PRO A 26 -14.71 1.01 23.61
C PRO A 26 -13.44 1.61 24.25
N PRO A 27 -12.57 2.22 23.43
CA PRO A 27 -12.65 2.33 21.98
C PRO A 27 -11.95 1.19 21.22
N LEU A 28 -11.30 0.24 21.89
CA LEU A 28 -10.35 -0.71 21.30
C LEU A 28 -10.94 -2.10 21.06
N GLY A 29 -12.02 -2.46 21.76
CA GLY A 29 -12.53 -3.83 21.78
C GLY A 29 -11.69 -4.75 22.68
N ASP A 30 -11.95 -6.06 22.59
CA ASP A 30 -11.31 -7.09 23.43
C ASP A 30 -10.21 -7.86 22.69
N TYR A 31 -10.09 -7.69 21.36
CA TYR A 31 -9.21 -8.50 20.50
C TYR A 31 -7.89 -7.81 20.15
N HIS A 32 -7.34 -7.05 21.10
CA HIS A 32 -6.03 -6.42 20.94
C HIS A 32 -5.06 -6.94 22.02
N GLY A 33 -3.78 -7.03 21.68
CA GLY A 33 -2.72 -7.44 22.61
C GLY A 33 -2.19 -6.32 23.51
N LEU A 34 -2.95 -5.23 23.71
CA LEU A 34 -2.47 -4.02 24.39
C LEU A 34 -2.88 -3.96 25.86
N ALA A 35 -3.64 -4.94 26.38
CA ALA A 35 -4.09 -4.98 27.78
C ALA A 35 -2.88 -4.95 28.74
N GLY A 36 -2.86 -3.96 29.64
CA GLY A 36 -1.78 -3.81 30.63
C GLY A 36 -0.44 -3.35 30.07
N GLN A 37 -0.37 -2.95 28.79
CA GLN A 37 0.84 -2.48 28.13
C GLN A 37 0.76 -0.97 27.88
N PRO A 38 1.91 -0.24 27.90
CA PRO A 38 1.94 1.13 27.39
C PRO A 38 1.51 1.17 25.92
N HIS A 39 0.70 2.14 25.54
CA HIS A 39 0.19 2.27 24.17
C HIS A 39 1.29 2.72 23.18
N ARG A 40 2.24 1.83 22.88
CA ARG A 40 3.26 2.00 21.83
C ARG A 40 2.76 1.44 20.50
N ALA A 41 1.52 1.74 20.13
CA ALA A 41 0.91 1.26 18.91
C ALA A 41 0.52 2.42 18.02
N ILE A 42 0.54 2.19 16.72
CA ILE A 42 -0.10 3.08 15.75
C ILE A 42 -1.51 2.56 15.50
N LEU A 43 -2.47 3.46 15.45
CA LEU A 43 -3.85 3.17 15.06
C LEU A 43 -4.05 3.54 13.60
N HIS A 44 -4.47 2.57 12.82
CA HIS A 44 -5.03 2.77 11.49
C HIS A 44 -6.49 2.35 11.47
N THR A 45 -7.19 2.66 10.39
CA THR A 45 -8.57 2.22 10.17
C THR A 45 -8.72 1.62 8.78
N THR A 46 -9.73 0.76 8.63
CA THR A 46 -10.20 0.38 7.29
C THR A 46 -10.91 1.55 6.63
N SER A 47 -11.11 1.50 5.31
CA SER A 47 -11.80 2.55 4.54
C SER A 47 -13.26 2.79 4.95
N GLY A 48 -13.88 1.86 5.68
CA GLY A 48 -15.26 2.01 6.16
C GLY A 48 -16.35 1.94 5.09
N THR A 49 -16.06 1.46 3.90
CA THR A 49 -17.01 1.39 2.76
C THR A 49 -18.28 0.60 3.05
N THR A 50 -18.27 -0.28 4.03
CA THR A 50 -19.41 -1.15 4.42
C THR A 50 -19.98 -0.81 5.79
N GLY A 51 -19.67 0.36 6.35
CA GLY A 51 -20.10 0.79 7.68
C GLY A 51 -19.00 1.55 8.43
N ALA A 52 -19.02 1.52 9.77
CA ALA A 52 -18.00 2.18 10.57
C ALA A 52 -16.59 1.64 10.28
N PRO A 53 -15.57 2.52 10.20
CA PRO A 53 -14.18 2.11 10.05
C PRO A 53 -13.75 1.19 11.20
N GLN A 54 -13.15 0.06 10.86
CA GLN A 54 -12.60 -0.86 11.85
C GLN A 54 -11.23 -0.38 12.33
N PRO A 55 -10.98 -0.27 13.65
CA PRO A 55 -9.66 0.06 14.16
C PRO A 55 -8.67 -1.11 13.95
N LEU A 56 -7.45 -0.76 13.59
CA LEU A 56 -6.33 -1.68 13.40
C LEU A 56 -5.13 -1.17 14.18
N PHE A 57 -4.63 -1.97 15.11
CA PHE A 57 -3.50 -1.61 15.95
C PHE A 57 -2.26 -2.36 15.52
N PHE A 58 -1.16 -1.64 15.37
CA PHE A 58 0.14 -2.22 15.07
C PHE A 58 1.15 -1.77 16.12
N GLY A 59 1.60 -2.70 16.94
CA GLY A 59 2.73 -2.50 17.84
C GLY A 59 4.06 -2.44 17.08
N PRO A 60 5.17 -2.15 17.76
CA PRO A 60 6.49 -2.07 17.12
C PRO A 60 6.87 -3.35 16.37
N ARG A 61 6.61 -4.51 16.97
CA ARG A 61 6.91 -5.82 16.36
C ARG A 61 6.00 -6.13 15.17
N ASP A 62 4.72 -5.77 15.25
CA ASP A 62 3.79 -5.97 14.14
C ASP A 62 4.22 -5.15 12.92
N ARG A 63 4.63 -3.90 13.14
CA ARG A 63 5.14 -3.02 12.08
C ARG A 63 6.41 -3.56 11.45
N GLU A 64 7.35 -4.03 12.26
CA GLU A 64 8.58 -4.64 11.76
C GLU A 64 8.27 -5.85 10.87
N ILE A 65 7.46 -6.79 11.35
CA ILE A 65 7.11 -8.00 10.61
C ILE A 65 6.38 -7.67 9.30
N GLN A 66 5.34 -6.84 9.34
CA GLN A 66 4.59 -6.48 8.13
C GLN A 66 5.48 -5.78 7.10
N ASN A 67 6.38 -4.89 7.54
CA ASN A 67 7.25 -4.14 6.64
C ASN A 67 8.29 -5.05 5.96
N ILE A 68 8.88 -5.99 6.70
CA ILE A 68 9.78 -7.01 6.14
C ILE A 68 9.04 -7.87 5.09
N LEU A 69 7.81 -8.29 5.39
CA LEU A 69 7.03 -9.13 4.47
C LEU A 69 6.69 -8.38 3.18
N LEU A 70 6.30 -7.11 3.27
CA LEU A 70 6.01 -6.31 2.08
C LEU A 70 7.27 -6.02 1.27
N ALA A 71 8.38 -5.68 1.92
CA ALA A 71 9.65 -5.47 1.22
C ALA A 71 10.11 -6.74 0.47
N ARG A 72 9.98 -7.91 1.11
CA ARG A 72 10.25 -9.20 0.44
C ARG A 72 9.36 -9.42 -0.77
N ALA A 73 8.08 -9.06 -0.69
CA ALA A 73 7.17 -9.17 -1.83
C ALA A 73 7.65 -8.31 -3.00
N TYR A 74 8.04 -7.06 -2.76
CA TYR A 74 8.59 -6.18 -3.81
C TYR A 74 9.89 -6.72 -4.40
N LEU A 75 10.82 -7.19 -3.58
CA LEU A 75 12.08 -7.79 -4.05
C LEU A 75 11.83 -9.06 -4.88
N LEU A 76 10.88 -9.90 -4.49
CA LEU A 76 10.50 -11.10 -5.26
C LEU A 76 9.81 -10.74 -6.59
N GLN A 77 9.11 -9.61 -6.64
CA GLN A 77 8.53 -9.07 -7.89
C GLN A 77 9.57 -8.40 -8.78
N GLY A 78 10.80 -8.26 -8.34
CA GLY A 78 11.89 -7.72 -9.15
C GLY A 78 12.30 -6.28 -8.85
N LEU A 79 11.94 -5.71 -7.68
CA LEU A 79 12.45 -4.42 -7.25
C LEU A 79 13.96 -4.46 -7.13
N GLN A 80 14.64 -3.49 -7.75
CA GLN A 80 16.09 -3.38 -7.80
C GLN A 80 16.61 -2.24 -6.89
N PRO A 81 17.88 -2.28 -6.48
CA PRO A 81 18.48 -1.24 -5.63
C PRO A 81 18.51 0.17 -6.26
N ASP A 82 18.57 0.24 -7.57
CA ASP A 82 18.62 1.50 -8.35
C ASP A 82 17.25 1.98 -8.81
N ASP A 83 16.16 1.30 -8.42
CA ASP A 83 14.82 1.74 -8.73
C ASP A 83 14.44 3.03 -7.99
N VAL A 84 13.64 3.82 -8.67
CA VAL A 84 12.93 4.97 -8.12
C VAL A 84 11.44 4.64 -8.06
N VAL A 85 10.93 4.46 -6.86
CA VAL A 85 9.55 4.06 -6.59
C VAL A 85 8.68 5.29 -6.38
N HIS A 86 7.69 5.52 -7.23
CA HIS A 86 6.68 6.55 -7.04
C HIS A 86 5.41 5.92 -6.47
N SER A 87 5.08 6.24 -5.21
CA SER A 87 3.90 5.72 -4.52
C SER A 87 2.77 6.75 -4.48
N VAL A 88 1.58 6.32 -4.92
CA VAL A 88 0.37 7.15 -4.94
C VAL A 88 -0.64 6.76 -3.85
N TYR A 89 -0.23 5.98 -2.87
CA TYR A 89 -1.05 5.70 -1.69
C TYR A 89 -1.03 6.87 -0.70
N GLY A 90 -2.21 7.26 -0.23
CA GLY A 90 -2.36 8.36 0.73
C GLY A 90 -1.86 8.02 2.14
N PHE A 91 -1.59 9.07 2.92
CA PHE A 91 -1.02 9.00 4.28
C PHE A 91 -2.03 9.32 5.38
N GLY A 92 -3.31 9.09 5.15
CA GLY A 92 -4.36 9.24 6.16
C GLY A 92 -4.40 8.09 7.17
N MET A 93 -5.59 7.80 7.69
CA MET A 93 -5.78 6.74 8.69
C MET A 93 -5.66 5.32 8.10
N VAL A 94 -5.76 5.14 6.77
CA VAL A 94 -5.58 3.84 6.12
C VAL A 94 -4.09 3.50 6.04
N ASN A 95 -3.73 2.29 6.43
CA ASN A 95 -2.32 1.88 6.59
C ASN A 95 -1.51 1.84 5.28
N GLY A 96 -2.14 1.75 4.10
CA GLY A 96 -1.47 1.43 2.84
C GLY A 96 -0.23 2.28 2.53
N GLY A 97 -0.36 3.62 2.53
CA GLY A 97 0.75 4.52 2.24
C GLY A 97 1.88 4.43 3.27
N HIS A 98 1.53 4.33 4.55
CA HIS A 98 2.49 4.19 5.65
C HIS A 98 3.27 2.88 5.54
N HIS A 99 2.56 1.77 5.31
CA HIS A 99 3.14 0.44 5.17
C HIS A 99 4.13 0.35 4.01
N ILE A 100 3.75 0.87 2.83
CA ILE A 100 4.61 0.90 1.64
C ILE A 100 5.87 1.75 1.91
N ARG A 101 5.67 2.93 2.49
CA ARG A 101 6.77 3.83 2.83
C ARG A 101 7.79 3.16 3.76
N GLU A 102 7.32 2.59 4.87
CA GLU A 102 8.20 1.95 5.85
C GLU A 102 8.90 0.71 5.28
N ALA A 103 8.20 -0.10 4.48
CA ALA A 103 8.77 -1.29 3.87
C ALA A 103 9.92 -0.91 2.90
N ILE A 104 9.71 0.06 2.02
CA ILE A 104 10.73 0.47 1.06
C ILE A 104 11.90 1.16 1.76
N LEU A 105 11.64 2.11 2.65
CA LEU A 105 12.69 2.89 3.34
C LEU A 105 13.60 2.04 4.21
N HIS A 106 13.06 1.06 4.92
CA HIS A 106 13.82 0.33 5.93
C HIS A 106 14.38 -1.01 5.45
N TYR A 107 13.82 -1.58 4.37
CA TYR A 107 14.14 -2.96 3.97
C TYR A 107 14.49 -3.11 2.49
N THR A 108 14.64 -2.00 1.75
CA THR A 108 15.15 -1.99 0.37
C THR A 108 16.21 -0.91 0.20
N GLN A 109 16.84 -0.87 -0.97
CA GLN A 109 17.81 0.18 -1.34
C GLN A 109 17.21 1.16 -2.37
N ALA A 110 15.96 0.96 -2.79
CA ALA A 110 15.29 1.79 -3.77
C ALA A 110 15.01 3.20 -3.22
N LEU A 111 15.09 4.20 -4.08
CA LEU A 111 14.65 5.55 -3.75
C LEU A 111 13.11 5.63 -3.74
N LEU A 112 12.52 6.23 -2.72
CA LEU A 112 11.07 6.40 -2.63
C LEU A 112 10.65 7.86 -2.85
N LEU A 113 9.68 8.06 -3.75
CA LEU A 113 8.91 9.30 -3.92
C LEU A 113 7.51 9.09 -3.31
N PRO A 114 7.27 9.45 -2.05
CA PRO A 114 5.99 9.23 -1.36
C PRO A 114 4.99 10.32 -1.72
N ALA A 115 4.49 10.32 -2.95
CA ALA A 115 3.68 11.39 -3.48
C ALA A 115 2.26 11.47 -2.90
N GLY A 116 1.73 10.33 -2.40
CA GLY A 116 0.36 10.28 -1.92
C GLY A 116 -0.66 10.33 -3.04
N THR A 117 -1.92 10.56 -2.70
CA THR A 117 -3.01 10.71 -3.66
C THR A 117 -2.96 12.06 -4.39
N GLY A 118 -3.89 12.28 -5.30
CA GLY A 118 -4.03 13.59 -5.96
C GLY A 118 -4.43 14.74 -5.01
N ALA A 119 -4.81 14.44 -3.76
CA ALA A 119 -5.09 15.43 -2.74
C ALA A 119 -3.82 15.99 -2.09
N GLU A 120 -2.84 15.10 -1.80
CA GLU A 120 -1.55 15.50 -1.25
C GLU A 120 -0.65 16.13 -2.32
N THR A 121 -0.56 15.48 -3.48
CA THR A 121 0.25 15.96 -4.61
C THR A 121 -0.58 15.92 -5.88
N ARG A 122 -0.84 17.07 -6.47
CA ARG A 122 -1.65 17.19 -7.71
C ARG A 122 -1.09 16.31 -8.82
N SER A 123 -1.98 15.65 -9.59
CA SER A 123 -1.60 14.67 -10.62
C SER A 123 -0.58 15.22 -11.64
N ARG A 124 -0.68 16.49 -12.04
CA ARG A 124 0.29 17.11 -12.92
C ARG A 124 1.69 17.14 -12.29
N LEU A 125 1.80 17.57 -11.04
CA LEU A 125 3.06 17.60 -10.32
C LEU A 125 3.63 16.18 -10.14
N GLN A 126 2.77 15.19 -9.91
CA GLN A 126 3.22 13.78 -9.82
C GLN A 126 3.87 13.32 -11.12
N VAL A 127 3.28 13.64 -12.27
CA VAL A 127 3.87 13.35 -13.59
C VAL A 127 5.22 14.06 -13.78
N ASP A 128 5.31 15.33 -13.39
CA ASP A 128 6.56 16.08 -13.45
C ASP A 128 7.65 15.47 -12.54
N LEU A 129 7.27 14.96 -11.36
CA LEU A 129 8.17 14.26 -10.44
C LEU A 129 8.62 12.90 -11.00
N ILE A 130 7.70 12.11 -11.56
CA ILE A 130 8.01 10.85 -12.25
C ILE A 130 9.06 11.08 -13.34
N HIS A 131 8.84 12.08 -14.19
CA HIS A 131 9.77 12.43 -15.25
C HIS A 131 11.11 12.94 -14.72
N ARG A 132 11.08 13.91 -13.82
CA ARG A 132 12.27 14.60 -13.31
C ARG A 132 13.20 13.69 -12.51
N PHE A 133 12.63 12.80 -11.68
CA PHE A 133 13.40 11.88 -10.85
C PHE A 133 13.58 10.49 -11.48
N GLY A 134 13.06 10.29 -12.69
CA GLY A 134 13.22 9.04 -13.42
C GLY A 134 12.58 7.85 -12.72
N ALA A 135 11.33 8.01 -12.24
CA ALA A 135 10.65 6.91 -11.57
C ALA A 135 10.52 5.69 -12.49
N THR A 136 10.99 4.54 -12.00
CA THR A 136 11.00 3.26 -12.71
C THR A 136 9.93 2.30 -12.22
N VAL A 137 9.40 2.54 -11.01
CA VAL A 137 8.36 1.73 -10.38
C VAL A 137 7.20 2.61 -9.93
N LEU A 138 5.98 2.23 -10.29
CA LEU A 138 4.76 2.86 -9.77
C LEU A 138 4.07 1.93 -8.77
N VAL A 139 3.61 2.49 -7.65
CA VAL A 139 2.86 1.74 -6.65
C VAL A 139 1.53 2.45 -6.39
N GLY A 140 0.41 1.80 -6.75
CA GLY A 140 -0.88 2.47 -6.64
C GLY A 140 -2.11 1.66 -7.02
N PHE A 141 -3.26 2.33 -7.02
CA PHE A 141 -4.52 1.80 -7.52
C PHE A 141 -4.65 2.03 -9.03
N SER A 142 -5.20 1.06 -9.75
CA SER A 142 -5.34 1.07 -11.21
C SER A 142 -5.95 2.36 -11.75
N ASP A 143 -7.04 2.85 -11.17
CA ASP A 143 -7.73 4.06 -11.66
C ASP A 143 -6.86 5.31 -11.59
N PHE A 144 -6.08 5.45 -10.52
CA PHE A 144 -5.21 6.61 -10.37
C PHE A 144 -3.99 6.51 -11.30
N LEU A 145 -3.45 5.32 -11.50
CA LEU A 145 -2.35 5.08 -12.44
C LEU A 145 -2.77 5.32 -13.90
N ARG A 146 -4.01 4.94 -14.28
CA ARG A 146 -4.61 5.32 -15.58
C ARG A 146 -4.72 6.84 -15.73
N LYS A 147 -5.19 7.51 -14.68
CA LYS A 147 -5.27 8.97 -14.66
C LYS A 147 -3.90 9.62 -14.86
N LEU A 148 -2.85 9.13 -14.19
CA LEU A 148 -1.50 9.66 -14.35
C LEU A 148 -0.97 9.48 -15.78
N ALA A 149 -1.19 8.31 -16.40
CA ALA A 149 -0.81 8.08 -17.79
C ALA A 149 -1.50 9.08 -18.76
N ARG A 150 -2.80 9.36 -18.55
CA ARG A 150 -3.53 10.37 -19.33
C ARG A 150 -2.96 11.76 -19.10
N VAL A 151 -2.73 12.17 -17.85
CA VAL A 151 -2.15 13.48 -17.51
C VAL A 151 -0.74 13.63 -18.10
N ALA A 152 0.03 12.53 -18.16
CA ALA A 152 1.34 12.54 -18.83
C ALA A 152 1.20 12.89 -20.33
N LYS A 153 0.29 12.22 -21.04
CA LYS A 153 0.02 12.50 -22.46
C LYS A 153 -0.48 13.92 -22.69
N GLU A 154 -1.38 14.42 -21.86
CA GLU A 154 -1.84 15.82 -21.87
C GLU A 154 -0.69 16.82 -21.64
N ALA A 155 0.34 16.38 -20.94
CA ALA A 155 1.57 17.12 -20.68
C ALA A 155 2.60 17.05 -21.82
N GLY A 156 2.33 16.28 -22.89
CA GLY A 156 3.26 16.02 -23.96
C GLY A 156 4.34 14.98 -23.64
N LEU A 157 4.19 14.23 -22.55
CA LEU A 157 5.09 13.15 -22.16
C LEU A 157 4.48 11.79 -22.52
N GLU A 158 5.20 10.98 -23.26
CA GLU A 158 4.73 9.65 -23.68
C GLU A 158 5.26 8.58 -22.72
N PRO A 159 4.38 7.85 -22.02
CA PRO A 159 4.79 6.70 -21.22
C PRO A 159 5.53 5.65 -22.08
N GLY A 160 6.55 5.04 -21.51
CA GLY A 160 7.44 4.12 -22.23
C GLY A 160 8.58 4.79 -22.98
N ARG A 161 8.40 6.01 -23.46
CA ARG A 161 9.44 6.78 -24.14
C ARG A 161 10.07 7.83 -23.22
N ASP A 162 9.26 8.73 -22.68
CA ASP A 162 9.70 9.85 -21.85
C ASP A 162 9.63 9.52 -20.35
N LEU A 163 8.70 8.64 -19.96
CA LEU A 163 8.55 8.09 -18.62
C LEU A 163 8.87 6.58 -18.67
N LYS A 164 10.03 6.22 -18.14
CA LYS A 164 10.59 4.86 -18.24
C LYS A 164 10.16 3.95 -17.09
N VAL A 165 8.87 3.87 -16.85
CA VAL A 165 8.31 2.96 -15.85
C VAL A 165 8.47 1.52 -16.37
N ARG A 166 9.13 0.68 -15.58
CA ARG A 166 9.37 -0.73 -15.90
C ARG A 166 8.51 -1.71 -15.10
N MET A 167 7.99 -1.27 -13.94
CA MET A 167 7.20 -2.11 -13.06
C MET A 167 6.06 -1.33 -12.41
N ILE A 168 4.90 -1.97 -12.28
CA ILE A 168 3.72 -1.43 -11.62
C ILE A 168 3.25 -2.43 -10.56
N CYS A 169 3.14 -1.97 -9.33
CA CYS A 169 2.67 -2.76 -8.19
C CYS A 169 1.42 -2.14 -7.58
N GLY A 170 0.52 -2.98 -7.09
CA GLY A 170 -0.67 -2.50 -6.38
C GLY A 170 -1.82 -3.47 -6.41
N HIS A 171 -3.01 -2.95 -6.15
CA HIS A 171 -4.24 -3.72 -6.19
C HIS A 171 -4.75 -3.79 -7.64
N LEU A 172 -4.26 -4.78 -8.39
CA LEU A 172 -4.50 -4.92 -9.81
C LEU A 172 -5.21 -6.25 -10.10
N ASP A 173 -6.39 -6.19 -10.70
CA ASP A 173 -7.01 -7.35 -11.33
C ASP A 173 -6.34 -7.66 -12.68
N HIS A 174 -6.68 -8.82 -13.26
CA HIS A 174 -6.06 -9.26 -14.51
C HIS A 174 -6.24 -8.25 -15.66
N THR A 175 -7.43 -7.68 -15.82
CA THR A 175 -7.73 -6.70 -16.88
C THR A 175 -6.93 -5.42 -16.67
N SER A 176 -6.87 -4.92 -15.44
CA SER A 176 -6.07 -3.74 -15.10
C SER A 176 -4.59 -3.92 -15.34
N ARG A 177 -4.04 -5.14 -15.13
CA ARG A 177 -2.63 -5.43 -15.40
C ARG A 177 -2.28 -5.24 -16.86
N VAL A 178 -3.04 -5.89 -17.76
CA VAL A 178 -2.82 -5.79 -19.22
C VAL A 178 -2.92 -4.32 -19.67
N GLU A 179 -4.00 -3.65 -19.29
CA GLU A 179 -4.24 -2.26 -19.66
C GLU A 179 -3.14 -1.31 -19.15
N LEU A 180 -2.71 -1.45 -17.91
CA LEU A 180 -1.67 -0.59 -17.33
C LEU A 180 -0.30 -0.89 -17.95
N SER A 181 0.01 -2.16 -18.24
CA SER A 181 1.21 -2.50 -18.99
C SER A 181 1.26 -1.76 -20.33
N ASP A 182 0.18 -1.83 -21.10
CA ASP A 182 0.08 -1.14 -22.39
C ASP A 182 0.17 0.39 -22.26
N LEU A 183 -0.54 0.97 -21.26
CA LEU A 183 -0.56 2.41 -21.03
C LEU A 183 0.80 2.97 -20.63
N TRP A 184 1.62 2.19 -19.93
CA TRP A 184 2.94 2.59 -19.43
C TRP A 184 4.11 2.04 -20.26
N GLY A 185 3.82 1.63 -21.52
CA GLY A 185 4.86 1.28 -22.49
C GLY A 185 5.48 -0.09 -22.30
N GLY A 186 4.70 -1.06 -21.80
CA GLY A 186 5.13 -2.44 -21.60
C GLY A 186 5.70 -2.70 -20.19
N ALA A 187 5.31 -1.90 -19.20
CA ALA A 187 5.73 -2.13 -17.82
C ALA A 187 5.21 -3.47 -17.27
N ASP A 188 6.04 -4.19 -16.52
CA ASP A 188 5.65 -5.41 -15.80
C ASP A 188 4.59 -5.09 -14.71
N THR A 189 3.57 -5.98 -14.54
CA THR A 189 2.44 -5.76 -13.62
C THR A 189 2.14 -6.93 -12.69
#